data_869e07f973a050d0f92d83b6dd0e774f
#
_entry.id   869e07f973a050d0f92d83b6dd0e774f
#
_cell.length_a   1.000
_cell.length_b   1.000
_cell.length_c   1.000
_cell.angle_alpha   90.00
_cell.angle_beta   90.00
_cell.angle_gamma   90.00
#
_symmetry.space_group_name_H-M   'P 1'
#
loop_
_entity.id
_entity.type
_entity.pdbx_description
1 polymer ?
#
loop_
_entity_poly.entity_id
_entity_poly.type
_entity_poly.pdbx_seq_one_letter_code
_entity_poly.pdbx_strand_id
1 'polypeptide(L)'
;MRYSRLLEASNSISHLEEFCAATFACWERRVPFGTYNVTNPGQVTTHEVVDLIRASGVCRKDFVFFKDEDEFMHVAAKTPRSNCVMDSSKLATTGIKLTEVHEAVAHSLRHWQGA
;
A
#
# COMPACT_ATOMS: atom_id res chain seq x y z
N MET A 1 8.79 -2.83 13.49
CA MET A 1 7.65 -3.68 13.10
C MET A 1 7.26 -4.57 14.27
N ARG A 2 5.99 -4.46 14.64
CA ARG A 2 5.49 -5.06 15.88
C ARG A 2 5.12 -6.54 15.76
N TYR A 3 4.68 -6.96 14.59
CA TYR A 3 4.04 -8.25 14.44
C TYR A 3 5.09 -9.33 14.16
N SER A 4 4.96 -10.45 14.84
CA SER A 4 5.82 -11.60 14.59
C SER A 4 5.34 -12.46 13.42
N ARG A 5 4.04 -12.37 13.09
CA ARG A 5 3.41 -13.15 12.02
C ARG A 5 2.52 -12.23 11.17
N LEU A 6 2.49 -12.50 9.87
CA LEU A 6 1.79 -11.68 8.90
C LEU A 6 0.78 -12.51 8.11
N LEU A 7 -0.33 -11.88 7.74
CA LEU A 7 -1.32 -12.46 6.84
C LEU A 7 -1.00 -12.05 5.41
N GLU A 8 -0.97 -13.02 4.48
CA GLU A 8 -0.83 -12.71 3.07
C GLU A 8 -2.12 -12.09 2.55
N ALA A 9 -2.03 -10.90 1.98
CA ALA A 9 -3.17 -10.17 1.42
C ALA A 9 -2.69 -9.24 0.33
N SER A 10 -3.57 -8.96 -0.65
CA SER A 10 -3.30 -7.99 -1.69
C SER A 10 -4.02 -6.69 -1.37
N ASN A 11 -3.32 -5.58 -1.45
CA ASN A 11 -3.88 -4.27 -1.12
C ASN A 11 -3.41 -3.20 -2.08
N SER A 12 -4.23 -2.15 -2.23
CA SER A 12 -3.79 -0.89 -2.77
C SER A 12 -3.16 -0.08 -1.65
N ILE A 13 -2.18 0.75 -1.99
CA ILE A 13 -1.49 1.62 -1.03
C ILE A 13 -1.41 3.02 -1.62
N SER A 14 -1.40 4.03 -0.75
CA SER A 14 -1.15 5.41 -1.15
C SER A 14 0.13 5.90 -0.49
N HIS A 15 1.06 6.40 -1.30
CA HIS A 15 2.24 7.12 -0.80
C HIS A 15 1.77 8.50 -0.33
N LEU A 16 2.06 8.85 0.91
CA LEU A 16 1.48 10.04 1.55
C LEU A 16 1.73 11.34 0.78
N GLU A 17 2.97 11.58 0.35
CA GLU A 17 3.30 12.79 -0.38
C GLU A 17 2.58 12.84 -1.74
N GLU A 18 2.52 11.73 -2.45
CA GLU A 18 1.81 11.66 -3.73
C GLU A 18 0.31 11.79 -3.54
N PHE A 19 -0.25 11.23 -2.46
CA PHE A 19 -1.66 11.40 -2.12
C PHE A 19 -2.00 12.88 -1.91
N CYS A 20 -1.20 13.58 -1.14
CA CYS A 20 -1.40 15.00 -0.89
C CYS A 20 -1.27 15.81 -2.16
N ALA A 21 -0.24 15.55 -2.97
CA ALA A 21 -0.02 16.26 -4.23
C ALA A 21 -1.18 16.01 -5.21
N ALA A 22 -1.67 14.79 -5.30
CA ALA A 22 -2.80 14.46 -6.17
C ALA A 22 -4.09 15.14 -5.73
N THR A 23 -4.32 15.21 -4.41
CA THR A 23 -5.50 15.87 -3.85
C THR A 23 -5.49 17.36 -4.19
N PHE A 24 -4.34 18.03 -4.00
CA PHE A 24 -4.19 19.43 -4.40
C PHE A 24 -4.34 19.63 -5.91
N ALA A 25 -3.80 18.71 -6.71
CA ALA A 25 -3.93 18.77 -8.16
C ALA A 25 -5.40 18.66 -8.61
N CYS A 26 -6.20 17.85 -7.95
CA CYS A 26 -7.63 17.75 -8.21
C CYS A 26 -8.30 19.12 -8.04
N TRP A 27 -7.95 19.83 -6.97
CA TRP A 27 -8.49 21.15 -6.71
C TRP A 27 -7.97 22.21 -7.69
N GLU A 28 -6.66 22.23 -7.93
CA GLU A 28 -6.03 23.22 -8.83
C GLU A 28 -6.50 23.07 -10.26
N ARG A 29 -6.63 21.85 -10.75
CA ARG A 29 -7.06 21.56 -12.13
C ARG A 29 -8.56 21.53 -12.27
N ARG A 30 -9.30 21.68 -11.18
CA ARG A 30 -10.77 21.69 -11.16
C ARG A 30 -11.35 20.48 -11.90
N VAL A 31 -10.86 19.28 -11.53
CA VAL A 31 -11.38 18.05 -12.13
C VAL A 31 -12.88 17.92 -11.88
N PRO A 32 -13.62 17.18 -12.72
CA PRO A 32 -15.07 16.99 -12.53
C PRO A 32 -15.39 16.49 -11.12
N PHE A 33 -16.47 16.97 -10.55
CA PHE A 33 -16.91 16.51 -9.24
C PHE A 33 -17.19 15.01 -9.25
N GLY A 34 -16.95 14.37 -8.14
CA GLY A 34 -17.21 12.94 -7.96
C GLY A 34 -16.28 12.33 -6.94
N THR A 35 -16.41 11.03 -6.78
CA THR A 35 -15.56 10.25 -5.90
C THR A 35 -14.38 9.71 -6.68
N TYR A 36 -13.18 9.88 -6.14
CA TYR A 36 -11.93 9.38 -6.72
C TYR A 36 -11.19 8.51 -5.73
N ASN A 37 -10.72 7.37 -6.20
CA ASN A 37 -9.79 6.55 -5.42
C ASN A 37 -8.38 7.09 -5.64
N VAL A 38 -7.75 7.58 -4.59
CA VAL A 38 -6.41 8.16 -4.67
C VAL A 38 -5.40 7.17 -4.10
N THR A 39 -5.03 6.21 -4.93
CA THR A 39 -4.05 5.18 -4.58
C THR A 39 -2.98 5.11 -5.67
N ASN A 40 -1.80 4.63 -5.30
CA ASN A 40 -0.78 4.32 -6.30
C ASN A 40 -1.27 3.17 -7.18
N PRO A 41 -1.05 3.23 -8.50
CA PRO A 41 -1.55 2.18 -9.40
C PRO A 41 -1.00 0.80 -9.06
N GLY A 42 -1.83 -0.22 -9.26
CA GLY A 42 -1.46 -1.59 -9.01
C GLY A 42 -1.87 -2.08 -7.64
N GLN A 43 -1.41 -3.27 -7.31
CA GLN A 43 -1.64 -3.88 -6.01
C GLN A 43 -0.35 -4.52 -5.53
N VAL A 44 -0.22 -4.67 -4.22
CA VAL A 44 0.96 -5.28 -3.62
C VAL A 44 0.52 -6.28 -2.56
N THR A 45 1.22 -7.42 -2.52
CA THR A 45 0.97 -8.44 -1.50
C THR A 45 1.90 -8.21 -0.30
N THR A 46 1.54 -8.82 0.82
CA THR A 46 2.37 -8.76 2.03
C THR A 46 3.76 -9.35 1.77
N HIS A 47 3.84 -10.45 1.02
CA HIS A 47 5.14 -11.05 0.64
C HIS A 47 5.99 -10.09 -0.18
N GLU A 48 5.38 -9.38 -1.13
CA GLU A 48 6.09 -8.40 -1.97
C GLU A 48 6.64 -7.25 -1.13
N VAL A 49 5.87 -6.76 -0.16
CA VAL A 49 6.33 -5.71 0.76
C VAL A 49 7.51 -6.21 1.60
N VAL A 50 7.43 -7.42 2.12
CA VAL A 50 8.53 -8.02 2.89
C VAL A 50 9.78 -8.15 2.06
N ASP A 51 9.65 -8.59 0.80
CA ASP A 51 10.80 -8.72 -0.11
C ASP A 51 11.43 -7.35 -0.37
N LEU A 52 10.63 -6.31 -0.56
CA LEU A 52 11.13 -4.95 -0.75
C LEU A 52 11.85 -4.43 0.51
N ILE A 53 11.31 -4.72 1.69
CA ILE A 53 11.94 -4.34 2.96
C ILE A 53 13.31 -5.01 3.08
N ARG A 54 13.41 -6.30 2.80
CA ARG A 54 14.68 -7.03 2.85
C ARG A 54 15.68 -6.50 1.85
N ALA A 55 15.23 -6.24 0.62
CA ALA A 55 16.09 -5.70 -0.43
C ALA A 55 16.61 -4.31 -0.09
N SER A 56 15.85 -3.49 0.64
CA SER A 56 16.26 -2.14 1.03
C SER A 56 17.28 -2.11 2.17
N GLY A 57 17.35 -3.20 2.95
CA GLY A 57 18.23 -3.26 4.13
C GLY A 57 17.73 -2.46 5.34
N VAL A 58 16.53 -1.91 5.28
CA VAL A 58 15.95 -1.11 6.39
C VAL A 58 15.67 -1.98 7.61
N CYS A 59 15.23 -3.20 7.40
CA CYS A 59 14.90 -4.13 8.47
C CYS A 59 15.38 -5.53 8.08
N ARG A 60 16.06 -6.20 9.00
CA ARG A 60 16.59 -7.55 8.77
C ARG A 60 15.80 -8.62 9.50
N LYS A 61 14.65 -8.24 10.06
CA LYS A 61 13.80 -9.18 10.78
C LYS A 61 13.26 -10.25 9.83
N ASP A 62 13.24 -11.49 10.29
CA ASP A 62 12.57 -12.55 9.58
C ASP A 62 11.08 -12.51 9.90
N PHE A 63 10.27 -12.54 8.84
CA PHE A 63 8.82 -12.49 8.98
C PHE A 63 8.23 -13.88 8.77
N VAL A 64 7.28 -14.22 9.63
CA VAL A 64 6.54 -15.48 9.56
C VAL A 64 5.10 -15.16 9.15
N PHE A 65 4.58 -15.93 8.21
CA PHE A 65 3.21 -15.74 7.72
C PHE A 65 2.26 -16.75 8.39
N PHE A 66 1.01 -16.34 8.55
CA PHE A 66 -0.05 -17.26 8.91
C PHE A 66 -0.29 -18.22 7.74
N LYS A 67 -0.64 -19.45 8.06
CA LYS A 67 -0.90 -20.47 7.03
C LYS A 67 -2.11 -20.12 6.18
N ASP A 68 -3.15 -19.60 6.82
CA ASP A 68 -4.39 -19.23 6.18
C ASP A 68 -5.15 -18.19 7.02
N GLU A 69 -6.28 -17.77 6.52
CA GLU A 69 -7.14 -16.79 7.19
C GLU A 69 -7.71 -17.33 8.51
N ASP A 70 -8.04 -18.63 8.55
CA ASP A 70 -8.59 -19.24 9.75
C ASP A 70 -7.60 -19.19 10.90
N GLU A 71 -6.32 -19.49 10.64
CA GLU A 71 -5.28 -19.37 11.66
C GLU A 71 -5.16 -17.93 12.14
N PHE A 72 -5.19 -16.98 11.23
CA PHE A 72 -5.14 -15.55 11.56
C PHE A 72 -6.31 -15.14 12.46
N MET A 73 -7.52 -15.60 12.14
CA MET A 73 -8.72 -15.30 12.90
C MET A 73 -8.65 -15.84 14.33
N HIS A 74 -8.06 -17.01 14.52
CA HIS A 74 -7.95 -17.60 15.86
C HIS A 74 -6.90 -16.91 16.73
N VAL A 75 -5.84 -16.39 16.13
CA VAL A 75 -4.67 -15.89 16.86
C VAL A 75 -4.65 -14.37 17.00
N ALA A 76 -4.98 -13.63 15.96
CA ALA A 76 -4.68 -12.22 15.90
C ALA A 76 -5.87 -11.30 15.65
N ALA A 77 -7.01 -11.80 15.19
CA ALA A 77 -8.13 -10.95 14.83
C ALA A 77 -9.47 -11.53 15.26
N LYS A 78 -10.43 -10.64 15.50
CA LYS A 78 -11.79 -11.04 15.86
C LYS A 78 -12.73 -11.05 14.66
N THR A 79 -12.35 -10.41 13.56
CA THR A 79 -13.18 -10.30 12.35
C THR A 79 -12.39 -10.69 11.12
N PRO A 80 -13.05 -11.25 10.10
CA PRO A 80 -12.38 -11.62 8.85
C PRO A 80 -11.70 -10.41 8.21
N ARG A 81 -10.57 -10.65 7.57
CA ARG A 81 -9.87 -9.67 6.76
C ARG A 81 -10.10 -9.98 5.28
N SER A 82 -10.17 -8.97 4.48
CA SER A 82 -10.31 -9.11 3.04
C SER A 82 -9.20 -8.34 2.33
N ASN A 83 -8.96 -8.72 1.09
CA ASN A 83 -8.11 -7.94 0.22
C ASN A 83 -8.78 -6.59 -0.06
N CYS A 84 -7.99 -5.54 -0.13
CA CYS A 84 -8.49 -4.20 -0.44
C CYS A 84 -7.73 -3.66 -1.64
N VAL A 85 -8.24 -3.92 -2.83
CA VAL A 85 -7.66 -3.45 -4.09
C VAL A 85 -8.61 -2.43 -4.69
N MET A 86 -8.14 -1.20 -4.85
CA MET A 86 -8.93 -0.08 -5.37
C MET A 86 -8.48 0.28 -6.77
N ASP A 87 -9.43 0.62 -7.62
CA ASP A 87 -9.15 1.07 -8.98
C ASP A 87 -9.00 2.58 -9.02
N SER A 88 -7.80 3.05 -9.37
CA SER A 88 -7.48 4.46 -9.48
C SER A 88 -7.54 4.98 -10.92
N SER A 89 -8.09 4.21 -11.85
CA SER A 89 -8.13 4.60 -13.27
C SER A 89 -8.93 5.87 -13.52
N LYS A 90 -9.99 6.12 -12.75
CA LYS A 90 -10.77 7.35 -12.86
C LYS A 90 -9.91 8.59 -12.61
N LEU A 91 -9.05 8.53 -11.60
CA LEU A 91 -8.11 9.62 -11.31
C LEU A 91 -7.12 9.79 -12.48
N ALA A 92 -6.62 8.69 -13.03
CA ALA A 92 -5.68 8.74 -14.14
C ALA A 92 -6.28 9.40 -15.39
N THR A 93 -7.60 9.29 -15.62
CA THR A 93 -8.26 9.93 -16.75
C THR A 93 -8.23 11.46 -16.67
N THR A 94 -8.01 12.04 -15.49
CA THR A 94 -7.89 13.49 -15.31
C THR A 94 -6.50 14.01 -15.64
N GLY A 95 -5.54 13.13 -15.95
CA GLY A 95 -4.15 13.47 -16.18
C GLY A 95 -3.29 13.47 -14.93
N ILE A 96 -3.88 13.23 -13.77
CA ILE A 96 -3.17 13.12 -12.50
C ILE A 96 -2.70 11.67 -12.35
N LYS A 97 -1.38 11.47 -12.30
CA LYS A 97 -0.79 10.14 -12.25
C LYS A 97 0.09 10.00 -11.02
N LEU A 98 -0.01 8.84 -10.37
CA LEU A 98 0.85 8.48 -9.26
C LEU A 98 1.81 7.36 -9.70
N THR A 99 2.90 7.21 -8.94
CA THR A 99 3.90 6.17 -9.19
C THR A 99 3.30 4.78 -8.98
N GLU A 100 3.73 3.80 -9.76
CA GLU A 100 3.30 2.42 -9.58
C GLU A 100 3.63 1.95 -8.15
N VAL A 101 2.76 1.10 -7.58
CA VAL A 101 2.78 0.78 -6.15
C VAL A 101 4.10 0.17 -5.68
N HIS A 102 4.72 -0.72 -6.45
CA HIS A 102 5.99 -1.34 -6.05
C HIS A 102 7.12 -0.31 -6.00
N GLU A 103 7.15 0.59 -6.97
CA GLU A 103 8.12 1.68 -6.99
C GLU A 103 7.89 2.67 -5.86
N ALA A 104 6.62 2.95 -5.54
CA ALA A 104 6.28 3.86 -4.45
C ALA A 104 6.75 3.30 -3.11
N VAL A 105 6.55 2.01 -2.86
CA VAL A 105 7.03 1.36 -1.64
C VAL A 105 8.55 1.37 -1.58
N ALA A 106 9.21 1.03 -2.68
CA ALA A 106 10.69 1.06 -2.75
C ALA A 106 11.24 2.45 -2.50
N HIS A 107 10.61 3.48 -3.06
CA HIS A 107 10.99 4.87 -2.82
C HIS A 107 10.87 5.24 -1.35
N SER A 108 9.75 4.88 -0.71
CA SER A 108 9.53 5.14 0.71
C SER A 108 10.60 4.48 1.57
N LEU A 109 11.00 3.25 1.23
CA LEU A 109 12.03 2.53 1.97
C LEU A 109 13.40 3.16 1.80
N ARG A 110 13.73 3.64 0.60
CA ARG A 110 15.00 4.33 0.35
C ARG A 110 15.12 5.63 1.16
N HIS A 111 14.00 6.26 1.47
CA HIS A 111 13.96 7.53 2.22
C HIS A 111 13.53 7.31 3.67
N TRP A 112 13.58 6.08 4.16
CA TRP A 112 13.23 5.75 5.55
C TRP A 112 14.22 6.39 6.52
N GLN A 113 13.70 7.11 7.50
CA GLN A 113 14.51 7.79 8.50
C GLN A 113 14.44 7.13 9.89
N GLY A 114 13.89 5.95 9.95
CA GLY A 114 13.74 5.23 11.20
C GLY A 114 12.54 5.70 12.01
N ALA A 115 12.32 5.06 13.14
CA ALA A 115 11.21 5.38 14.03
C ALA A 115 11.64 5.24 15.48
#